data_ab5a00842c7e48427acd669ec3f6073a
#
_entry.id   ab5a00842c7e48427acd669ec3f6073a
#
_cell.length_a   1.000
_cell.length_b   1.000
_cell.length_c   1.000
_cell.angle_alpha   90.00
_cell.angle_beta   90.00
_cell.angle_gamma   90.00
#
_symmetry.space_group_name_H-M   'P 1'
#
loop_
_entity.id
_entity.type
_entity.pdbx_description
1 polymer ?
#
loop_
_entity_poly.entity_id
_entity_poly.type
_entity_poly.pdbx_seq_one_letter_code
_entity_poly.pdbx_strand_id
1 'polypeptide(L)'
;MVGEARSSDELLAALDKESCDVVVTDFAMPNSNAPDGTEMIRQLRERHPLLPIVVMTMIGNVGILDSLLRAAVLGVVEKTEDMEILPMAVKSAANRRVFISPGLRRQLDAIGKRRGRGTLSAREAEIIRLLASGLTVTEIAQQLDRSLKTISRQKIDAMRKLGLENEAELYAYARENGLA
;
A
#
# COMPACT_ATOMS: atom_id res chain seq x y z
N MET A 1 -27.44 3.57 7.12
CA MET A 1 -26.32 3.10 7.94
C MET A 1 -26.83 2.00 8.85
N VAL A 2 -26.18 0.84 8.87
CA VAL A 2 -26.66 -0.36 9.58
C VAL A 2 -26.09 -0.39 11.02
N GLY A 3 -24.84 0.03 11.21
CA GLY A 3 -24.18 0.05 12.51
C GLY A 3 -22.96 0.97 12.54
N GLU A 4 -22.43 1.18 13.72
CA GLU A 4 -21.20 1.94 13.99
C GLU A 4 -20.30 1.12 14.91
N ALA A 5 -18.99 1.25 14.73
CA ALA A 5 -17.97 0.63 15.57
C ALA A 5 -16.87 1.65 15.89
N ARG A 6 -16.37 1.62 17.13
CA ARG A 6 -15.36 2.56 17.63
C ARG A 6 -13.96 1.95 17.69
N SER A 7 -13.87 0.63 17.45
CA SER A 7 -12.61 -0.11 17.43
C SER A 7 -12.66 -1.21 16.37
N SER A 8 -11.52 -1.77 16.00
CA SER A 8 -11.45 -2.90 15.07
C SER A 8 -12.12 -4.15 15.62
N ASP A 9 -12.08 -4.37 16.94
CA ASP A 9 -12.80 -5.48 17.61
C ASP A 9 -14.32 -5.34 17.46
N GLU A 10 -14.86 -4.13 17.72
CA GLU A 10 -16.28 -3.84 17.55
C GLU A 10 -16.71 -3.97 16.09
N LEU A 11 -15.88 -3.50 15.14
CA LEU A 11 -16.15 -3.61 13.71
C LEU A 11 -16.27 -5.06 13.28
N LEU A 12 -15.30 -5.90 13.64
CA LEU A 12 -15.32 -7.33 13.30
C LEU A 12 -16.53 -8.02 13.94
N ALA A 13 -16.81 -7.74 15.22
CA ALA A 13 -17.97 -8.32 15.91
C ALA A 13 -19.31 -7.85 15.36
N ALA A 14 -19.40 -6.62 14.84
CA ALA A 14 -20.61 -6.12 14.21
C ALA A 14 -20.86 -6.81 12.86
N LEU A 15 -19.81 -6.98 12.05
CA LEU A 15 -19.89 -7.64 10.75
C LEU A 15 -20.20 -9.16 10.84
N ASP A 16 -19.83 -9.78 11.95
CA ASP A 16 -20.21 -11.18 12.22
C ASP A 16 -21.70 -11.33 12.56
N LYS A 17 -22.37 -10.24 13.00
CA LYS A 17 -23.77 -10.25 13.42
C LYS A 17 -24.71 -9.73 12.35
N GLU A 18 -24.28 -8.73 11.60
CA GLU A 18 -25.12 -8.01 10.64
C GLU A 18 -24.44 -7.89 9.29
N SER A 19 -25.17 -8.16 8.22
CA SER A 19 -24.68 -7.97 6.86
C SER A 19 -24.79 -6.50 6.46
N CYS A 20 -23.80 -6.01 5.73
CA CYS A 20 -23.82 -4.69 5.10
C CYS A 20 -23.28 -4.75 3.67
N ASP A 21 -23.66 -3.77 2.85
CA ASP A 21 -23.24 -3.70 1.45
C ASP A 21 -21.85 -3.10 1.28
N VAL A 22 -21.44 -2.22 2.20
CA VAL A 22 -20.15 -1.53 2.21
C VAL A 22 -19.73 -1.27 3.64
N VAL A 23 -18.49 -1.53 3.96
CA VAL A 23 -17.87 -1.08 5.21
C VAL A 23 -17.02 0.16 4.96
N VAL A 24 -17.16 1.17 5.84
CA VAL A 24 -16.27 2.33 5.91
C VAL A 24 -15.50 2.23 7.22
N THR A 25 -14.20 2.29 7.16
CA THR A 25 -13.35 2.19 8.35
C THR A 25 -12.19 3.17 8.31
N ASP A 26 -11.75 3.62 9.46
CA ASP A 26 -10.46 4.27 9.60
C ASP A 26 -9.34 3.27 9.33
N PHE A 27 -8.22 3.76 8.78
CA PHE A 27 -7.01 2.94 8.62
C PHE A 27 -6.37 2.62 9.98
N ALA A 28 -6.35 3.59 10.90
CA ALA A 28 -5.87 3.44 12.26
C ALA A 28 -7.00 3.76 13.23
N MET A 29 -7.40 2.80 14.03
CA MET A 29 -8.45 2.93 15.06
C MET A 29 -7.79 2.90 16.44
N PRO A 30 -7.81 4.01 17.18
CA PRO A 30 -7.27 4.04 18.54
C PRO A 30 -8.09 3.14 19.48
N ASN A 31 -7.47 2.70 20.58
CA ASN A 31 -8.11 1.91 21.65
C ASN A 31 -8.63 0.52 21.23
N SER A 32 -8.01 -0.08 20.22
CA SER A 32 -8.29 -1.44 19.82
C SER A 32 -7.29 -2.42 20.46
N ASN A 33 -7.75 -3.56 20.97
CA ASN A 33 -6.88 -4.68 21.32
C ASN A 33 -6.59 -5.56 20.09
N ALA A 34 -7.41 -5.47 19.06
CA ALA A 34 -7.18 -6.11 17.78
C ALA A 34 -6.25 -5.26 16.91
N PRO A 35 -5.54 -5.88 15.97
CA PRO A 35 -4.72 -5.17 15.01
C PRO A 35 -5.50 -4.14 14.21
N ASP A 36 -4.87 -3.02 13.90
CA ASP A 36 -5.37 -1.97 13.01
C ASP A 36 -4.62 -1.95 11.66
N GLY A 37 -4.87 -0.97 10.82
CA GLY A 37 -4.18 -0.78 9.57
C GLY A 37 -4.32 -1.94 8.58
N THR A 38 -3.24 -2.35 7.99
CA THR A 38 -3.20 -3.42 6.97
C THR A 38 -3.63 -4.77 7.52
N GLU A 39 -3.31 -5.06 8.77
CA GLU A 39 -3.66 -6.32 9.41
C GLU A 39 -5.17 -6.42 9.67
N MET A 40 -5.82 -5.35 10.09
CA MET A 40 -7.29 -5.29 10.19
C MET A 40 -7.94 -5.53 8.82
N ILE A 41 -7.43 -4.89 7.76
CA ILE A 41 -7.94 -5.09 6.40
C ILE A 41 -7.77 -6.54 5.95
N ARG A 42 -6.64 -7.18 6.29
CA ARG A 42 -6.42 -8.60 6.01
C ARG A 42 -7.47 -9.47 6.68
N GLN A 43 -7.73 -9.26 7.97
CA GLN A 43 -8.75 -10.01 8.72
C GLN A 43 -10.16 -9.79 8.17
N LEU A 44 -10.51 -8.54 7.82
CA LEU A 44 -11.78 -8.23 7.16
C LEU A 44 -11.90 -9.00 5.85
N ARG A 45 -10.85 -9.08 5.07
CA ARG A 45 -10.85 -9.76 3.78
C ARG A 45 -10.93 -11.28 3.92
N GLU A 46 -10.31 -11.85 4.94
CA GLU A 46 -10.40 -13.28 5.24
C GLU A 46 -11.80 -13.71 5.68
N ARG A 47 -12.45 -12.93 6.55
CA ARG A 47 -13.79 -13.23 7.05
C ARG A 47 -14.89 -12.86 6.05
N HIS A 48 -14.72 -11.76 5.33
CA HIS A 48 -15.70 -11.19 4.40
C HIS A 48 -15.06 -10.93 3.02
N PRO A 49 -14.74 -11.97 2.24
CA PRO A 49 -13.96 -11.85 0.99
C PRO A 49 -14.57 -10.92 -0.05
N LEU A 50 -15.89 -10.84 -0.09
CA LEU A 50 -16.63 -10.07 -1.08
C LEU A 50 -17.12 -8.71 -0.58
N LEU A 51 -16.91 -8.37 0.69
CA LEU A 51 -17.40 -7.12 1.26
C LEU A 51 -16.63 -5.93 0.68
N PRO A 52 -17.30 -4.94 0.07
CA PRO A 52 -16.66 -3.71 -0.35
C PRO A 52 -16.13 -2.92 0.86
N ILE A 53 -14.85 -2.55 0.82
CA ILE A 53 -14.19 -1.81 1.88
C ILE A 53 -13.81 -0.43 1.37
N VAL A 54 -14.16 0.59 2.13
CA VAL A 54 -13.70 1.98 1.99
C VAL A 54 -12.87 2.33 3.22
N VAL A 55 -11.64 2.76 3.00
CA VAL A 55 -10.71 3.14 4.08
C VAL A 55 -10.54 4.65 4.11
N MET A 56 -10.67 5.23 5.30
CA MET A 56 -10.33 6.62 5.59
C MET A 56 -8.95 6.70 6.24
N THR A 57 -8.09 7.57 5.73
CA THR A 57 -6.71 7.69 6.23
C THR A 57 -6.27 9.14 6.37
N MET A 58 -5.44 9.42 7.37
CA MET A 58 -4.72 10.70 7.49
C MET A 58 -3.39 10.67 6.72
N ILE A 59 -2.97 9.50 6.24
CA ILE A 59 -1.63 9.28 5.73
C ILE A 59 -1.66 9.23 4.21
N GLY A 60 -1.11 10.25 3.56
CA GLY A 60 -0.84 10.27 2.12
C GLY A 60 0.38 9.43 1.70
N ASN A 61 0.68 8.34 2.42
CA ASN A 61 1.79 7.45 2.08
C ASN A 61 1.40 6.49 0.97
N VAL A 62 2.11 6.58 -0.16
CA VAL A 62 1.84 5.78 -1.36
C VAL A 62 2.05 4.28 -1.13
N GLY A 63 2.97 3.89 -0.24
CA GLY A 63 3.16 2.48 0.12
C GLY A 63 1.92 1.89 0.78
N ILE A 64 1.29 2.63 1.70
CA ILE A 64 0.04 2.23 2.34
C ILE A 64 -1.08 2.12 1.30
N LEU A 65 -1.19 3.10 0.40
CA LEU A 65 -2.19 3.07 -0.66
C LEU A 65 -2.04 1.86 -1.58
N ASP A 66 -0.80 1.54 -1.99
CA ASP A 66 -0.52 0.34 -2.80
C ASP A 66 -0.92 -0.94 -2.06
N SER A 67 -0.59 -1.06 -0.76
CA SER A 67 -0.98 -2.18 0.08
C SER A 67 -2.51 -2.33 0.19
N LEU A 68 -3.24 -1.23 0.37
CA LEU A 68 -4.71 -1.22 0.42
C LEU A 68 -5.33 -1.68 -0.90
N LEU A 69 -4.80 -1.21 -2.03
CA LEU A 69 -5.28 -1.61 -3.36
C LEU A 69 -4.99 -3.09 -3.64
N ARG A 70 -3.84 -3.62 -3.23
CA ARG A 70 -3.52 -5.06 -3.32
C ARG A 70 -4.43 -5.90 -2.43
N ALA A 71 -4.85 -5.38 -1.29
CA ALA A 71 -5.85 -6.02 -0.42
C ALA A 71 -7.29 -5.88 -0.93
N ALA A 72 -7.46 -5.46 -2.19
CA ALA A 72 -8.75 -5.26 -2.85
C ALA A 72 -9.67 -4.27 -2.12
N VAL A 73 -9.12 -3.27 -1.43
CA VAL A 73 -9.89 -2.14 -0.92
C VAL A 73 -10.42 -1.33 -2.11
N LEU A 74 -11.71 -1.04 -2.12
CA LEU A 74 -12.39 -0.40 -3.25
C LEU A 74 -12.50 1.13 -3.08
N GLY A 75 -12.32 1.67 -1.86
CA GLY A 75 -12.32 3.11 -1.62
C GLY A 75 -11.16 3.51 -0.71
N VAL A 76 -10.43 4.56 -1.08
CA VAL A 76 -9.46 5.19 -0.19
C VAL A 76 -9.69 6.70 -0.20
N VAL A 77 -9.99 7.24 0.97
CA VAL A 77 -10.33 8.64 1.16
C VAL A 77 -9.39 9.26 2.19
N GLU A 78 -8.81 10.40 1.87
CA GLU A 78 -8.01 11.17 2.81
C GLU A 78 -8.94 11.95 3.75
N LYS A 79 -8.73 11.85 5.07
CA LYS A 79 -9.58 12.50 6.08
C LYS A 79 -9.53 14.03 6.05
N THR A 80 -8.54 14.60 5.39
CA THR A 80 -8.39 16.05 5.20
C THR A 80 -9.25 16.61 4.06
N GLU A 81 -9.84 15.72 3.25
CA GLU A 81 -10.71 16.14 2.16
C GLU A 81 -12.15 16.39 2.64
N ASP A 82 -12.92 17.03 1.78
CA ASP A 82 -14.33 17.34 2.07
C ASP A 82 -15.13 16.05 2.31
N MET A 83 -15.93 16.03 3.35
CA MET A 83 -16.78 14.89 3.71
C MET A 83 -17.81 14.53 2.62
N GLU A 84 -18.10 15.44 1.68
CA GLU A 84 -18.94 15.16 0.52
C GLU A 84 -18.36 14.09 -0.41
N ILE A 85 -17.05 13.82 -0.32
CA ILE A 85 -16.37 12.78 -1.10
C ILE A 85 -16.69 11.37 -0.61
N LEU A 86 -16.97 11.21 0.69
CA LEU A 86 -17.24 9.90 1.28
C LEU A 86 -18.47 9.20 0.67
N PRO A 87 -19.62 9.84 0.47
CA PRO A 87 -20.75 9.23 -0.24
C PRO A 87 -20.41 8.76 -1.65
N MET A 88 -19.54 9.48 -2.36
CA MET A 88 -19.08 9.08 -3.70
C MET A 88 -18.20 7.83 -3.64
N ALA A 89 -17.31 7.74 -2.66
CA ALA A 89 -16.48 6.56 -2.43
C ALA A 89 -17.34 5.33 -2.09
N VAL A 90 -18.30 5.48 -1.19
CA VAL A 90 -19.25 4.42 -0.80
C VAL A 90 -20.05 3.93 -2.02
N LYS A 91 -20.63 4.85 -2.80
CA LYS A 91 -21.37 4.51 -4.01
C LYS A 91 -20.52 3.80 -5.05
N SER A 92 -19.26 4.22 -5.21
CA SER A 92 -18.31 3.56 -6.12
C SER A 92 -17.99 2.15 -5.64
N ALA A 93 -17.69 1.97 -4.36
CA ALA A 93 -17.38 0.68 -3.76
C ALA A 93 -18.57 -0.28 -3.83
N ALA A 94 -19.79 0.17 -3.57
CA ALA A 94 -21.02 -0.61 -3.73
C ALA A 94 -21.18 -1.15 -5.16
N ASN A 95 -20.74 -0.36 -6.15
CA ASN A 95 -20.74 -0.77 -7.57
C ASN A 95 -19.45 -1.51 -7.99
N ARG A 96 -18.65 -1.99 -7.05
CA ARG A 96 -17.39 -2.69 -7.31
C ARG A 96 -16.36 -1.88 -8.11
N ARG A 97 -16.42 -0.56 -8.03
CA ARG A 97 -15.49 0.35 -8.69
C ARG A 97 -14.51 0.93 -7.67
N VAL A 98 -13.24 0.99 -8.06
CA VAL A 98 -12.20 1.60 -7.23
C VAL A 98 -12.38 3.12 -7.22
N PHE A 99 -12.36 3.70 -6.03
CA PHE A 99 -12.38 5.13 -5.78
C PHE A 99 -11.14 5.53 -4.97
N ILE A 100 -10.41 6.50 -5.46
CA ILE A 100 -9.29 7.12 -4.75
C ILE A 100 -9.59 8.61 -4.71
N SER A 101 -9.56 9.20 -3.52
CA SER A 101 -9.86 10.62 -3.36
C SER A 101 -8.94 11.52 -4.18
N PRO A 102 -9.40 12.69 -4.65
CA PRO A 102 -8.64 13.55 -5.56
C PRO A 102 -7.27 13.97 -5.03
N GLY A 103 -7.13 14.21 -3.72
CA GLY A 103 -5.85 14.52 -3.08
C GLY A 103 -4.85 13.38 -3.21
N LEU A 104 -5.26 12.17 -2.79
CA LEU A 104 -4.44 10.97 -2.93
C LEU A 104 -4.10 10.66 -4.39
N ARG A 105 -5.03 10.87 -5.31
CA ARG A 105 -4.79 10.69 -6.74
C ARG A 105 -3.74 11.66 -7.26
N ARG A 106 -3.81 12.95 -6.89
CA ARG A 106 -2.77 13.93 -7.24
C ARG A 106 -1.40 13.55 -6.69
N GLN A 107 -1.34 13.04 -5.47
CA GLN A 107 -0.09 12.55 -4.86
C GLN A 107 0.45 11.35 -5.64
N LEU A 108 -0.40 10.37 -6.00
CA LEU A 108 -0.02 9.23 -6.85
C LEU A 108 0.52 9.69 -8.21
N ASP A 109 -0.16 10.63 -8.86
CA ASP A 109 0.24 11.15 -10.17
C ASP A 109 1.56 11.91 -10.09
N ALA A 110 1.79 12.67 -9.01
CA ALA A 110 3.04 13.37 -8.76
C ALA A 110 4.19 12.39 -8.54
N ILE A 111 3.95 11.29 -7.82
CA ILE A 111 4.93 10.24 -7.59
C ILE A 111 5.07 9.36 -8.84
N GLY A 112 4.00 9.06 -9.54
CA GLY A 112 4.03 8.37 -10.83
C GLY A 112 4.79 9.15 -11.93
N LYS A 113 4.78 10.47 -11.86
CA LYS A 113 5.63 11.34 -12.71
C LYS A 113 7.09 11.37 -12.25
N ARG A 114 7.34 11.26 -10.93
CA ARG A 114 8.68 11.11 -10.34
C ARG A 114 9.19 9.67 -10.44
N ARG A 115 8.32 8.69 -10.21
CA ARG A 115 8.50 7.28 -10.54
C ARG A 115 8.24 7.16 -12.05
N GLY A 116 9.25 7.35 -12.87
CA GLY A 116 9.14 6.86 -14.22
C GLY A 116 8.51 5.46 -14.14
N ARG A 117 7.35 5.24 -14.76
CA ARG A 117 6.59 3.98 -14.79
C ARG A 117 7.47 2.85 -15.35
N GLY A 118 8.46 2.42 -14.59
CA GLY A 118 9.39 1.38 -14.99
C GLY A 118 9.19 0.16 -14.09
N THR A 119 8.59 -0.88 -14.61
CA THR A 119 8.91 -2.23 -14.14
C THR A 119 10.42 -2.33 -14.09
N LEU A 120 10.96 -2.80 -12.98
CA LEU A 120 12.38 -3.11 -12.91
C LEU A 120 12.74 -4.03 -14.08
N SER A 121 13.78 -3.70 -14.80
CA SER A 121 14.37 -4.66 -15.72
C SER A 121 14.86 -5.89 -14.94
N ALA A 122 14.99 -7.02 -15.58
CA ALA A 122 15.49 -8.24 -14.93
C ALA A 122 16.82 -8.01 -14.19
N ARG A 123 17.68 -7.15 -14.73
CA ARG A 123 18.94 -6.75 -14.11
C ARG A 123 18.78 -5.90 -12.86
N GLU A 124 17.90 -4.92 -12.89
CA GLU A 124 17.60 -4.08 -11.73
C GLU A 124 16.95 -4.89 -10.61
N ALA A 125 16.04 -5.80 -10.95
CA ALA A 125 15.42 -6.70 -9.99
C ALA A 125 16.44 -7.65 -9.35
N GLU A 126 17.40 -8.16 -10.12
CA GLU A 126 18.49 -8.98 -9.63
C GLU A 126 19.37 -8.22 -8.62
N ILE A 127 19.75 -6.98 -8.94
CA ILE A 127 20.56 -6.14 -8.05
C ILE A 127 19.82 -5.84 -6.76
N ILE A 128 18.52 -5.49 -6.83
CA ILE A 128 17.70 -5.25 -5.63
C ILE A 128 17.63 -6.51 -4.77
N ARG A 129 17.49 -7.69 -5.37
CA ARG A 129 17.46 -8.96 -4.63
C ARG A 129 18.80 -9.25 -3.94
N LEU A 130 19.91 -9.04 -4.63
CA LEU A 130 21.25 -9.27 -4.07
C LEU A 130 21.56 -8.26 -2.94
N LEU A 131 21.16 -7.00 -3.07
CA LEU A 131 21.25 -6.03 -1.98
C LEU A 131 20.40 -6.46 -0.79
N ALA A 132 19.19 -6.91 -1.04
CA ALA A 132 18.27 -7.37 0.01
C ALA A 132 18.78 -8.62 0.75
N SER A 133 19.55 -9.48 0.08
CA SER A 133 20.24 -10.61 0.73
C SER A 133 21.50 -10.21 1.51
N GLY A 134 21.80 -8.90 1.60
CA GLY A 134 22.89 -8.37 2.42
C GLY A 134 24.21 -8.18 1.69
N LEU A 135 24.28 -8.40 0.37
CA LEU A 135 25.51 -8.14 -0.39
C LEU A 135 25.73 -6.64 -0.57
N THR A 136 26.98 -6.24 -0.49
CA THR A 136 27.42 -4.88 -0.81
C THR A 136 27.48 -4.65 -2.31
N VAL A 137 27.45 -3.38 -2.75
CA VAL A 137 27.62 -3.02 -4.17
C VAL A 137 28.92 -3.58 -4.75
N THR A 138 29.99 -3.67 -3.95
CA THR A 138 31.28 -4.22 -4.36
C THR A 138 31.20 -5.73 -4.62
N GLU A 139 30.59 -6.47 -3.71
CA GLU A 139 30.42 -7.91 -3.85
C GLU A 139 29.52 -8.25 -5.05
N ILE A 140 28.45 -7.47 -5.26
CA ILE A 140 27.57 -7.63 -6.42
C ILE A 140 28.32 -7.34 -7.71
N ALA A 141 29.20 -6.32 -7.73
CA ALA A 141 30.01 -6.00 -8.89
C ALA A 141 30.96 -7.15 -9.25
N GLN A 142 31.57 -7.77 -8.25
CA GLN A 142 32.42 -8.95 -8.43
C GLN A 142 31.59 -10.16 -8.89
N GLN A 143 30.48 -10.45 -8.23
CA GLN A 143 29.63 -11.60 -8.53
C GLN A 143 29.05 -11.56 -9.96
N LEU A 144 28.67 -10.36 -10.44
CA LEU A 144 28.06 -10.17 -11.75
C LEU A 144 29.09 -9.83 -12.85
N ASP A 145 30.38 -9.82 -12.54
CA ASP A 145 31.48 -9.41 -13.44
C ASP A 145 31.19 -8.05 -14.11
N ARG A 146 30.93 -7.05 -13.27
CA ARG A 146 30.60 -5.68 -13.69
C ARG A 146 31.42 -4.65 -12.90
N SER A 147 31.52 -3.45 -13.47
CA SER A 147 32.17 -2.36 -12.74
C SER A 147 31.29 -1.88 -11.58
N LEU A 148 31.92 -1.45 -10.49
CA LEU A 148 31.29 -0.83 -9.33
C LEU A 148 30.37 0.34 -9.76
N LYS A 149 30.84 1.15 -10.72
CA LYS A 149 30.10 2.27 -11.29
C LYS A 149 28.81 1.82 -11.96
N THR A 150 28.84 0.67 -12.67
CA THR A 150 27.67 0.11 -13.34
C THR A 150 26.61 -0.33 -12.34
N ILE A 151 27.02 -1.08 -11.30
CA ILE A 151 26.10 -1.57 -10.27
C ILE A 151 25.52 -0.42 -9.45
N SER A 152 26.35 0.56 -9.04
CA SER A 152 25.88 1.75 -8.34
C SER A 152 24.84 2.53 -9.13
N ARG A 153 25.07 2.71 -10.43
CA ARG A 153 24.11 3.40 -11.30
C ARG A 153 22.80 2.63 -11.43
N GLN A 154 22.87 1.32 -11.65
CA GLN A 154 21.69 0.46 -11.75
C GLN A 154 20.89 0.41 -10.44
N LYS A 155 21.56 0.41 -9.28
CA LYS A 155 20.92 0.56 -7.97
C LYS A 155 20.15 1.88 -7.88
N ILE A 156 20.79 3.01 -8.20
CA ILE A 156 20.16 4.34 -8.16
C ILE A 156 18.97 4.40 -9.13
N ASP A 157 19.12 3.88 -10.34
CA ASP A 157 18.05 3.85 -11.34
C ASP A 157 16.87 2.97 -10.89
N ALA A 158 17.15 1.82 -10.28
CA ALA A 158 16.14 0.95 -9.70
C ALA A 158 15.42 1.61 -8.53
N MET A 159 16.15 2.20 -7.58
CA MET A 159 15.58 2.94 -6.45
C MET A 159 14.69 4.08 -6.93
N ARG A 160 15.14 4.85 -7.93
CA ARG A 160 14.36 5.92 -8.52
C ARG A 160 13.08 5.40 -9.20
N LYS A 161 13.13 4.28 -9.92
CA LYS A 161 11.96 3.64 -10.53
C LYS A 161 10.95 3.16 -9.48
N LEU A 162 11.45 2.66 -8.34
CA LEU A 162 10.62 2.23 -7.21
C LEU A 162 10.20 3.40 -6.31
N GLY A 163 10.81 4.59 -6.48
CA GLY A 163 10.59 5.78 -5.69
C GLY A 163 11.08 5.64 -4.25
N LEU A 164 12.18 4.92 -4.06
CA LEU A 164 12.85 4.75 -2.78
C LEU A 164 13.91 5.83 -2.62
N GLU A 165 13.92 6.48 -1.47
CA GLU A 165 14.82 7.61 -1.21
C GLU A 165 16.11 7.20 -0.51
N ASN A 166 16.09 6.05 0.19
CA ASN A 166 17.21 5.56 0.97
C ASN A 166 17.27 4.02 1.01
N GLU A 167 18.36 3.48 1.52
CA GLU A 167 18.56 2.03 1.61
C GLU A 167 17.61 1.34 2.58
N ALA A 168 17.19 2.01 3.65
CA ALA A 168 16.24 1.42 4.59
C ALA A 168 14.89 1.14 3.90
N GLU A 169 14.45 2.04 3.04
CA GLU A 169 13.26 1.85 2.22
C GLU A 169 13.44 0.72 1.18
N LEU A 170 14.64 0.57 0.64
CA LEU A 170 14.96 -0.53 -0.28
C LEU A 170 14.83 -1.88 0.42
N TYR A 171 15.38 -2.03 1.63
CA TYR A 171 15.29 -3.26 2.40
C TYR A 171 13.86 -3.56 2.85
N ALA A 172 13.09 -2.53 3.24
CA ALA A 172 11.67 -2.67 3.56
C ALA A 172 10.89 -3.16 2.35
N TYR A 173 11.06 -2.50 1.21
CA TYR A 173 10.44 -2.89 -0.06
C TYR A 173 10.75 -4.34 -0.46
N ALA A 174 12.02 -4.74 -0.37
CA ALA A 174 12.44 -6.09 -0.75
C ALA A 174 11.77 -7.16 0.12
N ARG A 175 11.68 -6.91 1.43
CA ARG A 175 11.03 -7.80 2.39
C ARG A 175 9.52 -7.91 2.14
N GLU A 176 8.85 -6.78 1.89
CA GLU A 176 7.41 -6.73 1.61
C GLU A 176 7.03 -7.40 0.28
N ASN A 177 7.95 -7.44 -0.68
CA ASN A 177 7.73 -8.01 -2.01
C ASN A 177 8.37 -9.40 -2.20
N GLY A 178 8.85 -10.04 -1.12
CA GLY A 178 9.41 -11.40 -1.17
C GLY A 178 10.69 -11.49 -2.00
N LEU A 179 11.48 -10.42 -2.04
CA LEU A 179 12.77 -10.37 -2.76
C LEU A 179 13.96 -10.63 -1.83
N ALA A 180 13.72 -10.69 -0.52
CA ALA A 180 14.71 -10.96 0.51
C ALA A 180 14.51 -12.34 1.10
#